data_b222937e1a1d80e603815fda81bf211e
#
_entry.id   b222937e1a1d80e603815fda81bf211e
#
_cell.length_a   1.000
_cell.length_b   1.000
_cell.length_c   1.000
_cell.angle_alpha   90.00
_cell.angle_beta   90.00
_cell.angle_gamma   90.00
#
_symmetry.space_group_name_H-M   'P 1'
#
loop_
_entity.id
_entity.type
_entity.pdbx_description
1 polymer ?
#
loop_
_entity_poly.entity_id
_entity_poly.type
_entity_poly.pdbx_seq_one_letter_code
_entity_poly.pdbx_strand_id
1 'polypeptide(L)'
;GLLQQYAVIGAARPDLGYDIDGVVYKVDRHDFQDRLGQVARAPRWALAHKFPAEQAETVLNAIDIQVGRTGALTPVARLQPVTVGGVVVSNATLHNEDEIRRKDIRVGDRVVIQRAGDVIPQVVRVSTEARPAGSTDFAFPDSWPDCGAPAIRPEGEAVRRCTNSLECPAQRLEWLKHLVSRNAFDIEGLGARQIDQFVGLGWIERPADIFRLGKRRDALAELDGYGEVSISNLLAAIEARREIAFERMIFALGIRQVGQAMARLLALHFDNPGAMMAALAPDADIEATIADLIAIDQVGDSMAADLVGFFANETNRAAVEDLLAQLSVIPPERPSEDSPVSGKTIVFTGTLSGMSRAEAKARAEGLGAKVSGSVSAKTDYLVAGANAGSKARKAAELGVTVLAEEEWLAMISD
;
A
#
# COMPACT_ATOMS: atom_id res chain seq x y z
N GLY A 1 11.92 35.02 -2.87
CA GLY A 1 11.59 33.79 -3.63
C GLY A 1 10.78 32.78 -2.81
N LEU A 2 10.56 31.56 -3.32
CA LEU A 2 9.68 30.56 -2.70
C LEU A 2 10.00 30.26 -1.23
N LEU A 3 11.27 30.10 -0.86
CA LEU A 3 11.69 29.87 0.53
C LEU A 3 11.39 31.07 1.44
N GLN A 4 11.49 32.29 0.92
CA GLN A 4 11.13 33.48 1.68
C GLN A 4 9.61 33.52 1.95
N GLN A 5 8.80 33.19 0.96
CA GLN A 5 7.35 33.10 1.12
C GLN A 5 6.95 31.99 2.11
N TYR A 6 7.62 30.85 2.06
CA TYR A 6 7.46 29.79 3.04
C TYR A 6 7.72 30.27 4.49
N ALA A 7 8.81 31.03 4.69
CA ALA A 7 9.11 31.59 6.01
C ALA A 7 8.08 32.62 6.48
N VAL A 8 7.57 33.46 5.57
CA VAL A 8 6.49 34.44 5.86
C VAL A 8 5.21 33.71 6.27
N ILE A 9 4.79 32.69 5.53
CA ILE A 9 3.60 31.90 5.87
C ILE A 9 3.79 31.17 7.19
N GLY A 10 4.98 30.60 7.44
CA GLY A 10 5.32 29.94 8.68
C GLY A 10 5.25 30.89 9.89
N ALA A 11 5.70 32.12 9.74
CA ALA A 11 5.61 33.15 10.79
C ALA A 11 4.17 33.62 11.06
N ALA A 12 3.34 33.67 10.01
CA ALA A 12 1.94 34.08 10.11
C ALA A 12 1.01 32.96 10.62
N ARG A 13 1.50 31.74 10.74
CA ARG A 13 0.72 30.55 11.13
C ARG A 13 -0.17 30.75 12.36
N PRO A 14 0.30 31.34 13.48
CA PRO A 14 -0.54 31.55 14.64
C PRO A 14 -1.75 32.47 14.41
N ASP A 15 -1.69 33.34 13.43
CA ASP A 15 -2.66 34.41 13.17
C ASP A 15 -3.66 34.05 12.05
N LEU A 16 -3.52 32.86 11.43
CA LEU A 16 -4.37 32.48 10.28
C LEU A 16 -5.81 32.09 10.68
N GLY A 17 -6.07 31.83 11.96
CA GLY A 17 -7.39 31.37 12.39
C GLY A 17 -7.75 29.94 11.99
N TYR A 18 -6.84 29.21 11.38
CA TYR A 18 -6.92 27.80 11.04
C TYR A 18 -5.52 27.18 10.99
N ASP A 19 -5.42 25.89 11.26
CA ASP A 19 -4.15 25.19 11.26
C ASP A 19 -3.67 24.85 9.86
N ILE A 20 -2.35 25.04 9.63
CA ILE A 20 -1.66 24.62 8.41
C ILE A 20 -0.40 23.82 8.79
N ASP A 21 -0.11 22.78 8.02
CA ASP A 21 1.04 21.90 8.24
C ASP A 21 2.19 22.13 7.26
N GLY A 22 2.01 23.00 6.28
CA GLY A 22 3.00 23.32 5.27
C GLY A 22 2.41 24.14 4.13
N VAL A 23 3.22 24.26 3.06
CA VAL A 23 2.91 24.98 1.83
C VAL A 23 2.97 24.01 0.67
N VAL A 24 2.04 24.11 -0.27
CA VAL A 24 2.09 23.34 -1.52
C VAL A 24 2.46 24.26 -2.67
N TYR A 25 3.59 23.97 -3.31
CA TYR A 25 3.98 24.60 -4.56
C TYR A 25 3.37 23.83 -5.72
N LYS A 26 2.78 24.55 -6.67
CA LYS A 26 2.20 23.99 -7.88
C LYS A 26 2.80 24.67 -9.10
N VAL A 27 2.98 23.90 -10.17
CA VAL A 27 3.28 24.49 -11.48
C VAL A 27 2.08 25.30 -11.91
N ASP A 28 2.30 26.57 -12.27
CA ASP A 28 1.21 27.54 -12.54
C ASP A 28 0.49 27.25 -13.88
N ARG A 29 1.22 26.88 -14.92
CA ARG A 29 0.68 26.63 -16.25
C ARG A 29 -0.01 25.26 -16.33
N HIS A 30 -1.29 25.24 -16.74
CA HIS A 30 -2.09 24.02 -16.88
C HIS A 30 -1.53 23.05 -17.94
N ASP A 31 -1.05 23.57 -19.08
CA ASP A 31 -0.41 22.74 -20.12
C ASP A 31 0.85 22.03 -19.62
N PHE A 32 1.58 22.61 -18.66
CA PHE A 32 2.70 21.94 -18.00
C PHE A 32 2.22 20.94 -16.94
N GLN A 33 1.11 21.21 -16.25
CA GLN A 33 0.51 20.24 -15.34
C GLN A 33 0.06 18.98 -16.09
N ASP A 34 -0.59 19.16 -17.25
CA ASP A 34 -1.03 18.05 -18.11
C ASP A 34 0.17 17.24 -18.60
N ARG A 35 1.23 17.89 -19.05
CA ARG A 35 2.47 17.22 -19.49
C ARG A 35 3.20 16.48 -18.38
N LEU A 36 3.23 16.99 -17.16
CA LEU A 36 3.83 16.34 -15.99
C LEU A 36 3.00 15.17 -15.50
N GLY A 37 1.68 15.25 -15.64
CA GLY A 37 0.75 14.20 -15.28
C GLY A 37 0.72 13.91 -13.79
N GLN A 38 0.22 12.72 -13.46
CA GLN A 38 0.05 12.24 -12.09
C GLN A 38 0.76 10.89 -11.90
N VAL A 39 1.10 10.57 -10.67
CA VAL A 39 1.39 9.22 -10.19
C VAL A 39 0.20 8.73 -9.39
N ALA A 40 0.15 7.45 -9.03
CA ALA A 40 -1.03 6.78 -8.46
C ALA A 40 -1.82 7.58 -7.40
N ARG A 41 -1.20 8.49 -6.65
CA ARG A 41 -1.85 9.26 -5.58
C ARG A 41 -1.42 10.72 -5.48
N ALA A 42 -0.57 11.20 -6.37
CA ALA A 42 -0.04 12.56 -6.27
C ALA A 42 0.22 13.16 -7.66
N PRO A 43 -0.05 14.45 -7.85
CA PRO A 43 0.35 15.16 -9.06
C PRO A 43 1.87 15.34 -9.08
N ARG A 44 2.51 15.14 -10.24
CA ARG A 44 3.95 15.41 -10.43
C ARG A 44 4.26 16.89 -10.49
N TRP A 45 3.25 17.72 -10.70
CA TRP A 45 3.34 19.17 -10.79
C TRP A 45 3.10 19.92 -9.46
N ALA A 46 2.97 19.17 -8.34
CA ALA A 46 2.82 19.75 -7.01
C ALA A 46 3.85 19.16 -6.04
N LEU A 47 4.38 20.01 -5.16
CA LEU A 47 5.35 19.66 -4.13
C LEU A 47 4.89 20.22 -2.77
N ALA A 48 4.64 19.36 -1.81
CA ALA A 48 4.36 19.77 -0.44
C ALA A 48 5.67 20.04 0.33
N HIS A 49 5.77 21.22 0.94
CA HIS A 49 6.86 21.61 1.82
C HIS A 49 6.30 21.79 3.23
N LYS A 50 6.44 20.76 4.05
CA LYS A 50 5.90 20.73 5.42
C LYS A 50 6.67 21.65 6.34
N PHE A 51 5.99 22.25 7.31
CA PHE A 51 6.67 22.96 8.42
C PHE A 51 7.39 21.94 9.32
N PRO A 52 8.39 22.41 10.12
CA PRO A 52 8.98 21.54 11.14
C PRO A 52 7.92 20.95 12.03
N ALA A 53 8.12 19.68 12.39
CA ALA A 53 7.21 18.97 13.28
C ALA A 53 7.17 19.63 14.66
N GLU A 54 5.96 19.84 15.17
CA GLU A 54 5.78 20.31 16.54
C GLU A 54 6.08 19.19 17.53
N GLN A 55 6.66 19.55 18.68
CA GLN A 55 6.99 18.62 19.73
C GLN A 55 6.30 19.03 21.04
N ALA A 56 5.92 18.03 21.83
CA ALA A 56 5.45 18.23 23.18
C ALA A 56 6.00 17.13 24.09
N GLU A 57 6.11 17.45 25.37
CA GLU A 57 6.51 16.50 26.40
C GLU A 57 5.29 15.97 27.14
N THR A 58 5.26 14.66 27.36
CA THR A 58 4.15 13.98 28.06
C THR A 58 4.65 12.73 28.80
N VAL A 59 3.77 12.07 29.56
CA VAL A 59 4.08 10.84 30.29
C VAL A 59 3.60 9.62 29.51
N LEU A 60 4.45 8.59 29.43
CA LEU A 60 4.13 7.29 28.87
C LEU A 60 3.44 6.42 29.93
N ASN A 61 2.13 6.28 29.84
CA ASN A 61 1.33 5.54 30.81
C ASN A 61 1.40 4.01 30.63
N ALA A 62 1.43 3.55 29.36
CA ALA A 62 1.50 2.13 29.01
C ALA A 62 2.06 1.94 27.59
N ILE A 63 2.47 0.72 27.28
CA ILE A 63 2.82 0.30 25.91
C ILE A 63 1.88 -0.85 25.54
N ASP A 64 1.03 -0.61 24.55
CA ASP A 64 0.18 -1.64 23.96
C ASP A 64 0.83 -2.20 22.70
N ILE A 65 0.48 -3.43 22.34
CA ILE A 65 0.86 -4.01 21.08
C ILE A 65 -0.38 -4.10 20.18
N GLN A 66 -0.29 -3.54 18.97
CA GLN A 66 -1.30 -3.69 17.94
C GLN A 66 -0.82 -4.71 16.91
N VAL A 67 -1.77 -5.53 16.42
CA VAL A 67 -1.49 -6.50 15.35
C VAL A 67 -2.09 -6.00 14.04
N GLY A 68 -1.23 -5.88 13.02
CA GLY A 68 -1.69 -5.56 11.68
C GLY A 68 -2.16 -6.83 10.92
N ARG A 69 -2.79 -6.64 9.76
CA ARG A 69 -3.30 -7.71 8.91
C ARG A 69 -2.26 -8.77 8.51
N THR A 70 -0.98 -8.41 8.49
CA THR A 70 0.14 -9.32 8.17
C THR A 70 0.82 -9.89 9.40
N GLY A 71 0.15 -9.86 10.55
CA GLY A 71 0.66 -10.33 11.82
C GLY A 71 1.68 -9.40 12.50
N ALA A 72 2.07 -8.29 11.86
CA ALA A 72 3.07 -7.37 12.41
C ALA A 72 2.64 -6.83 13.78
N LEU A 73 3.48 -7.02 14.78
CA LEU A 73 3.31 -6.52 16.13
C LEU A 73 3.90 -5.11 16.23
N THR A 74 3.04 -4.11 16.30
CA THR A 74 3.44 -2.69 16.37
C THR A 74 3.21 -2.16 17.77
N PRO A 75 4.27 -1.76 18.52
CA PRO A 75 4.11 -1.17 19.84
C PRO A 75 3.60 0.26 19.71
N VAL A 76 2.62 0.60 20.56
CA VAL A 76 1.96 1.91 20.64
C VAL A 76 2.08 2.45 22.06
N ALA A 77 2.64 3.64 22.19
CA ALA A 77 2.68 4.38 23.44
C ALA A 77 1.28 4.91 23.80
N ARG A 78 0.78 4.57 24.98
CA ARG A 78 -0.38 5.20 25.60
C ARG A 78 0.11 6.37 26.47
N LEU A 79 -0.28 7.56 26.10
CA LEU A 79 0.25 8.81 26.64
C LEU A 79 -0.76 9.50 27.56
N GLN A 80 -0.27 10.24 28.53
CA GLN A 80 -1.08 11.29 29.11
C GLN A 80 -1.43 12.28 28.00
N PRO A 81 -2.73 12.61 27.80
CA PRO A 81 -3.15 13.48 26.70
C PRO A 81 -2.41 14.81 26.70
N VAL A 82 -1.88 15.20 25.55
CA VAL A 82 -1.15 16.47 25.35
C VAL A 82 -1.48 17.06 24.00
N THR A 83 -1.55 18.38 23.88
CA THR A 83 -1.80 19.06 22.62
C THR A 83 -0.50 19.21 21.82
N VAL A 84 -0.50 18.74 20.57
CA VAL A 84 0.60 18.87 19.61
C VAL A 84 0.03 19.12 18.23
N GLY A 85 0.46 20.16 17.56
CA GLY A 85 -0.03 20.50 16.22
C GLY A 85 -1.54 20.72 16.19
N GLY A 86 -2.09 21.44 17.18
CA GLY A 86 -3.51 21.77 17.26
C GLY A 86 -4.45 20.62 17.66
N VAL A 87 -3.95 19.40 17.88
CA VAL A 87 -4.76 18.23 18.28
C VAL A 87 -4.31 17.61 19.58
N VAL A 88 -5.26 17.01 20.30
CA VAL A 88 -4.96 16.23 21.52
C VAL A 88 -4.45 14.85 21.12
N VAL A 89 -3.22 14.54 21.51
CA VAL A 89 -2.55 13.26 21.25
C VAL A 89 -2.53 12.43 22.53
N SER A 90 -3.09 11.23 22.48
CA SER A 90 -3.07 10.24 23.55
C SER A 90 -2.34 8.94 23.14
N ASN A 91 -1.96 8.80 21.87
CA ASN A 91 -1.25 7.64 21.36
C ASN A 91 -0.14 8.06 20.40
N ALA A 92 1.00 7.36 20.44
CA ALA A 92 2.09 7.57 19.49
C ALA A 92 2.72 6.23 19.11
N THR A 93 3.23 6.12 17.88
CA THR A 93 3.95 4.91 17.48
C THR A 93 5.31 4.81 18.15
N LEU A 94 5.67 3.60 18.54
CA LEU A 94 7.02 3.22 18.97
C LEU A 94 7.76 2.44 17.88
N HIS A 95 7.14 2.30 16.69
CA HIS A 95 7.63 1.64 15.49
C HIS A 95 7.84 0.12 15.66
N ASN A 96 8.84 -0.31 16.43
CA ASN A 96 9.19 -1.71 16.65
C ASN A 96 9.99 -1.89 17.96
N GLU A 97 10.29 -3.14 18.28
CA GLU A 97 11.06 -3.53 19.46
C GLU A 97 12.46 -2.88 19.52
N ASP A 98 13.15 -2.76 18.38
CA ASP A 98 14.49 -2.17 18.30
C ASP A 98 14.48 -0.68 18.64
N GLU A 99 13.44 0.05 18.22
CA GLU A 99 13.29 1.47 18.55
C GLU A 99 13.03 1.68 20.05
N ILE A 100 12.27 0.80 20.70
CA ILE A 100 12.06 0.84 22.15
C ILE A 100 13.41 0.63 22.86
N ARG A 101 14.17 -0.39 22.46
CA ARG A 101 15.49 -0.66 23.04
C ARG A 101 16.50 0.45 22.77
N ARG A 102 16.57 0.92 21.52
CA ARG A 102 17.49 1.98 21.10
C ARG A 102 17.28 3.29 21.86
N LYS A 103 16.03 3.63 22.13
CA LYS A 103 15.65 4.85 22.86
C LYS A 103 15.54 4.62 24.36
N ASP A 104 15.71 3.39 24.84
CA ASP A 104 15.52 2.97 26.23
C ASP A 104 14.19 3.46 26.80
N ILE A 105 13.07 3.16 26.09
CA ILE A 105 11.73 3.61 26.46
C ILE A 105 11.13 2.67 27.49
N ARG A 106 10.66 3.23 28.63
CA ARG A 106 10.03 2.47 29.71
C ARG A 106 8.69 3.09 30.12
N VAL A 107 7.78 2.27 30.60
CA VAL A 107 6.51 2.77 31.15
C VAL A 107 6.79 3.66 32.34
N GLY A 108 6.11 4.80 32.41
CA GLY A 108 6.32 5.86 33.40
C GLY A 108 7.29 6.94 32.95
N ASP A 109 8.03 6.76 31.87
CA ASP A 109 8.95 7.77 31.35
C ASP A 109 8.22 9.05 30.94
N ARG A 110 8.92 10.17 31.09
CA ARG A 110 8.59 11.42 30.41
C ARG A 110 9.20 11.37 29.01
N VAL A 111 8.36 11.50 27.99
CA VAL A 111 8.76 11.34 26.58
C VAL A 111 8.45 12.59 25.77
N VAL A 112 9.32 12.89 24.82
CA VAL A 112 9.05 13.92 23.81
C VAL A 112 8.42 13.24 22.60
N ILE A 113 7.24 13.68 22.24
CA ILE A 113 6.55 13.25 21.02
C ILE A 113 6.60 14.35 19.97
N GLN A 114 6.51 13.96 18.73
CA GLN A 114 6.35 14.90 17.61
C GLN A 114 5.22 14.47 16.69
N ARG A 115 4.57 15.49 16.09
CA ARG A 115 3.59 15.32 15.02
C ARG A 115 3.92 16.30 13.89
N ALA A 116 4.12 15.76 12.69
CA ALA A 116 4.33 16.56 11.50
C ALA A 116 3.05 16.55 10.66
N GLY A 117 2.25 17.60 10.75
CA GLY A 117 0.98 17.69 10.04
C GLY A 117 0.02 16.54 10.41
N ASP A 118 -0.64 15.93 9.42
CA ASP A 118 -1.55 14.79 9.61
C ASP A 118 -0.82 13.42 9.61
N VAL A 119 0.41 13.41 10.16
CA VAL A 119 1.21 12.18 10.29
C VAL A 119 0.98 11.57 11.67
N ILE A 120 1.09 10.24 11.77
CA ILE A 120 0.98 9.50 13.04
C ILE A 120 2.01 10.04 14.03
N PRO A 121 1.59 10.46 15.24
CA PRO A 121 2.51 10.91 16.28
C PRO A 121 3.54 9.82 16.63
N GLN A 122 4.79 10.22 16.87
CA GLN A 122 5.85 9.29 17.24
C GLN A 122 6.62 9.78 18.47
N VAL A 123 7.15 8.84 19.25
CA VAL A 123 8.08 9.15 20.35
C VAL A 123 9.46 9.40 19.75
N VAL A 124 9.99 10.61 19.98
CA VAL A 124 11.31 11.03 19.48
C VAL A 124 12.41 10.61 20.44
N ARG A 125 12.25 10.94 21.73
CA ARG A 125 13.25 10.69 22.80
C ARG A 125 12.58 10.59 24.16
N VAL A 126 13.34 10.06 25.12
CA VAL A 126 13.01 9.98 26.54
C VAL A 126 13.76 11.08 27.29
N SER A 127 13.11 11.66 28.29
CA SER A 127 13.75 12.56 29.30
C SER A 127 14.18 11.71 30.49
N THR A 128 15.38 11.13 30.43
CA THR A 128 15.89 10.17 31.42
C THR A 128 16.05 10.74 32.82
N GLU A 129 16.25 12.07 32.94
CA GLU A 129 16.38 12.77 34.21
C GLU A 129 15.11 12.69 35.10
N ALA A 130 13.95 12.52 34.45
CA ALA A 130 12.65 12.44 35.10
C ALA A 130 12.12 11.00 35.22
N ARG A 131 12.97 9.99 34.98
CA ARG A 131 12.57 8.58 34.99
C ARG A 131 12.20 8.13 36.42
N PRO A 132 11.05 7.48 36.63
CA PRO A 132 10.68 6.90 37.90
C PRO A 132 11.68 5.86 38.40
N ALA A 133 11.99 5.87 39.68
CA ALA A 133 12.82 4.83 40.28
C ALA A 133 12.11 3.47 40.19
N GLY A 134 12.87 2.43 39.79
CA GLY A 134 12.34 1.06 39.64
C GLY A 134 11.64 0.79 38.32
N SER A 135 11.71 1.70 37.34
CA SER A 135 11.24 1.40 35.97
C SER A 135 12.03 0.24 35.36
N THR A 136 11.33 -0.69 34.72
CA THR A 136 11.93 -1.87 34.07
C THR A 136 11.86 -1.76 32.57
N ASP A 137 12.73 -2.48 31.86
CA ASP A 137 12.70 -2.59 30.41
C ASP A 137 11.38 -3.19 29.94
N PHE A 138 10.88 -2.72 28.80
CA PHE A 138 9.69 -3.31 28.21
C PHE A 138 10.03 -4.67 27.61
N ALA A 139 9.36 -5.71 28.10
CA ALA A 139 9.46 -7.07 27.54
C ALA A 139 8.46 -7.23 26.40
N PHE A 140 8.97 -7.42 25.19
CA PHE A 140 8.13 -7.70 24.02
C PHE A 140 7.58 -9.14 24.14
N PRO A 141 6.28 -9.39 23.85
CA PRO A 141 5.70 -10.71 24.02
C PRO A 141 6.27 -11.72 23.02
N ASP A 142 6.56 -12.94 23.47
CA ASP A 142 7.00 -14.08 22.63
C ASP A 142 5.81 -14.85 22.02
N SER A 143 4.61 -14.63 22.54
CA SER A 143 3.34 -15.14 22.00
C SER A 143 2.30 -14.03 21.96
N TRP A 144 1.40 -14.10 20.99
CA TRP A 144 0.33 -13.12 20.92
C TRP A 144 -0.81 -13.49 21.89
N PRO A 145 -1.20 -12.60 22.82
CA PRO A 145 -2.16 -12.93 23.87
C PRO A 145 -3.53 -13.39 23.39
N ASP A 146 -4.05 -12.79 22.29
CA ASP A 146 -5.40 -13.05 21.82
C ASP A 146 -5.57 -14.43 21.17
N CYS A 147 -4.53 -15.00 20.57
CA CYS A 147 -4.60 -16.28 19.89
C CYS A 147 -3.58 -17.32 20.40
N GLY A 148 -2.70 -16.96 21.32
CA GLY A 148 -1.68 -17.84 21.89
C GLY A 148 -0.56 -18.25 20.93
N ALA A 149 -0.62 -17.83 19.67
CA ALA A 149 0.37 -18.22 18.67
C ALA A 149 1.73 -17.54 18.89
N PRO A 150 2.83 -18.21 18.50
CA PRO A 150 4.17 -17.62 18.59
C PRO A 150 4.28 -16.29 17.85
N ALA A 151 4.96 -15.34 18.49
CA ALA A 151 5.33 -14.07 17.91
C ALA A 151 6.79 -14.14 17.45
N ILE A 152 7.01 -14.52 16.20
CA ILE A 152 8.33 -14.77 15.64
C ILE A 152 8.89 -13.49 15.02
N ARG A 153 10.19 -13.26 15.20
CA ARG A 153 10.96 -12.25 14.47
C ARG A 153 11.87 -12.96 13.47
N PRO A 154 11.55 -12.90 12.17
CA PRO A 154 12.44 -13.48 11.16
C PRO A 154 13.81 -12.85 11.18
N GLU A 155 14.84 -13.63 10.83
CA GLU A 155 16.21 -13.13 10.75
C GLU A 155 16.31 -12.00 9.73
N GLY A 156 16.99 -10.91 10.13
CA GLY A 156 17.12 -9.71 9.30
C GLY A 156 15.91 -8.76 9.31
N GLU A 157 14.80 -9.12 9.94
CA GLU A 157 13.64 -8.25 10.09
C GLU A 157 13.61 -7.50 11.43
N ALA A 158 13.14 -6.23 11.40
CA ALA A 158 12.95 -5.43 12.61
C ALA A 158 11.60 -5.70 13.30
N VAL A 159 10.69 -6.41 12.65
CA VAL A 159 9.31 -6.57 13.07
C VAL A 159 9.03 -8.00 13.50
N ARG A 160 8.53 -8.17 14.73
CA ARG A 160 8.01 -9.42 15.25
C ARG A 160 6.59 -9.65 14.73
N ARG A 161 6.22 -10.90 14.44
CA ARG A 161 4.92 -11.24 13.82
C ARG A 161 4.23 -12.40 14.51
N CYS A 162 2.92 -12.27 14.70
CA CYS A 162 2.06 -13.40 15.02
C CYS A 162 1.92 -14.33 13.79
N THR A 163 2.17 -15.60 13.96
CA THR A 163 2.21 -16.59 12.87
C THR A 163 0.85 -17.19 12.49
N ASN A 164 -0.21 -16.88 13.25
CA ASN A 164 -1.51 -17.57 13.16
C ASN A 164 -2.40 -17.09 12.00
N SER A 165 -1.90 -16.19 11.15
CA SER A 165 -2.62 -15.70 9.96
C SER A 165 -4.10 -15.36 10.28
N LEU A 166 -5.05 -15.83 9.46
CA LEU A 166 -6.49 -15.55 9.63
C LEU A 166 -7.18 -16.28 10.78
N GLU A 167 -6.51 -17.23 11.40
CA GLU A 167 -7.00 -17.84 12.66
C GLU A 167 -6.84 -16.89 13.85
N CYS A 168 -5.91 -15.92 13.75
CA CYS A 168 -5.81 -14.84 14.72
C CYS A 168 -6.95 -13.83 14.53
N PRO A 169 -7.82 -13.62 15.54
CA PRO A 169 -8.95 -12.69 15.43
C PRO A 169 -8.51 -11.27 15.06
N ALA A 170 -7.40 -10.78 15.62
CA ALA A 170 -6.89 -9.46 15.32
C ALA A 170 -6.43 -9.33 13.86
N GLN A 171 -5.69 -10.31 13.32
CA GLN A 171 -5.26 -10.29 11.91
C GLN A 171 -6.46 -10.36 10.97
N ARG A 172 -7.43 -11.23 11.28
CA ARG A 172 -8.66 -11.39 10.51
C ARG A 172 -9.47 -10.10 10.46
N LEU A 173 -9.61 -9.42 11.59
CA LEU A 173 -10.29 -8.12 11.67
C LEU A 173 -9.61 -7.06 10.80
N GLU A 174 -8.30 -6.94 10.88
CA GLU A 174 -7.53 -5.98 10.08
C GLU A 174 -7.52 -6.33 8.59
N TRP A 175 -7.58 -7.64 8.25
CA TRP A 175 -7.76 -8.06 6.87
C TRP A 175 -9.13 -7.67 6.32
N LEU A 176 -10.23 -7.87 7.07
CA LEU A 176 -11.57 -7.46 6.68
C LEU A 176 -11.66 -5.95 6.45
N LYS A 177 -11.05 -5.13 7.34
CA LYS A 177 -10.95 -3.69 7.17
C LYS A 177 -10.18 -3.30 5.90
N HIS A 178 -9.07 -3.98 5.62
CA HIS A 178 -8.31 -3.78 4.40
C HIS A 178 -9.12 -4.15 3.16
N LEU A 179 -9.81 -5.27 3.18
CA LEU A 179 -10.61 -5.77 2.06
C LEU A 179 -11.67 -4.77 1.61
N VAL A 180 -12.36 -4.10 2.54
CA VAL A 180 -13.40 -3.10 2.20
C VAL A 180 -12.83 -1.73 1.86
N SER A 181 -11.53 -1.51 2.03
CA SER A 181 -10.89 -0.20 1.85
C SER A 181 -10.92 0.29 0.39
N ARG A 182 -10.76 1.62 0.21
CA ARG A 182 -10.85 2.33 -1.07
C ARG A 182 -10.03 1.71 -2.22
N ASN A 183 -8.86 1.17 -1.93
CA ASN A 183 -7.98 0.61 -2.96
C ASN A 183 -8.25 -0.88 -3.23
N ALA A 184 -9.00 -1.54 -2.36
CA ALA A 184 -9.44 -2.93 -2.50
C ALA A 184 -10.87 -2.98 -3.06
N PHE A 185 -11.85 -3.49 -2.33
CA PHE A 185 -13.23 -3.56 -2.83
C PHE A 185 -13.94 -2.19 -2.87
N ASP A 186 -13.54 -1.22 -2.04
CA ASP A 186 -14.12 0.14 -2.01
C ASP A 186 -15.64 0.12 -1.80
N ILE A 187 -16.07 -0.53 -0.74
CA ILE A 187 -17.50 -0.67 -0.43
C ILE A 187 -17.96 0.57 0.34
N GLU A 188 -18.75 1.42 -0.29
CA GLU A 188 -19.28 2.63 0.32
C GLU A 188 -20.20 2.29 1.50
N GLY A 189 -20.06 2.99 2.61
CA GLY A 189 -20.83 2.75 3.83
C GLY A 189 -20.33 1.57 4.69
N LEU A 190 -19.31 0.80 4.23
CA LEU A 190 -18.72 -0.29 4.98
C LEU A 190 -17.26 0.03 5.35
N GLY A 191 -17.07 0.94 6.30
CA GLY A 191 -15.74 1.32 6.78
C GLY A 191 -15.27 0.45 7.96
N ALA A 192 -14.10 0.81 8.53
CA ALA A 192 -13.51 0.08 9.65
C ALA A 192 -14.47 -0.05 10.85
N ARG A 193 -15.21 1.02 11.18
CA ARG A 193 -16.16 1.02 12.30
C ARG A 193 -17.32 0.03 12.10
N GLN A 194 -17.87 -0.04 10.89
CA GLN A 194 -18.93 -1.01 10.56
C GLN A 194 -18.40 -2.44 10.60
N ILE A 195 -17.18 -2.67 10.12
CA ILE A 195 -16.52 -3.98 10.21
C ILE A 195 -16.34 -4.38 11.69
N ASP A 196 -15.83 -3.48 12.55
CA ASP A 196 -15.71 -3.75 14.00
C ASP A 196 -17.06 -4.14 14.60
N GLN A 197 -18.13 -3.41 14.26
CA GLN A 197 -19.48 -3.67 14.75
C GLN A 197 -20.01 -5.04 14.28
N PHE A 198 -19.91 -5.35 12.98
CA PHE A 198 -20.48 -6.58 12.43
C PHE A 198 -19.67 -7.82 12.80
N VAL A 199 -18.37 -7.70 12.97
CA VAL A 199 -17.53 -8.75 13.53
C VAL A 199 -17.88 -8.99 15.01
N GLY A 200 -18.06 -7.92 15.79
CA GLY A 200 -18.47 -8.00 17.20
C GLY A 200 -19.86 -8.65 17.41
N LEU A 201 -20.77 -8.49 16.42
CA LEU A 201 -22.07 -9.16 16.39
C LEU A 201 -22.03 -10.60 15.84
N GLY A 202 -20.86 -11.08 15.40
CA GLY A 202 -20.74 -12.41 14.77
C GLY A 202 -21.41 -12.51 13.39
N TRP A 203 -21.62 -11.39 12.72
CA TRP A 203 -22.25 -11.37 11.38
C TRP A 203 -21.24 -11.54 10.25
N ILE A 204 -20.00 -11.13 10.49
CA ILE A 204 -18.88 -11.28 9.57
C ILE A 204 -17.74 -11.98 10.31
N GLU A 205 -17.38 -13.17 9.86
CA GLU A 205 -16.21 -13.91 10.30
C GLU A 205 -15.18 -14.05 9.18
N ARG A 206 -15.65 -14.11 7.93
CA ARG A 206 -14.83 -14.29 6.71
C ARG A 206 -15.21 -13.26 5.65
N PRO A 207 -14.35 -12.98 4.67
CA PRO A 207 -14.63 -12.03 3.60
C PRO A 207 -15.95 -12.28 2.85
N ALA A 208 -16.28 -13.54 2.59
CA ALA A 208 -17.50 -13.92 1.89
C ALA A 208 -18.78 -13.52 2.64
N ASP A 209 -18.72 -13.38 3.97
CA ASP A 209 -19.89 -13.01 4.78
C ASP A 209 -20.35 -11.57 4.52
N ILE A 210 -19.44 -10.71 4.08
CA ILE A 210 -19.76 -9.34 3.62
C ILE A 210 -20.83 -9.40 2.53
N PHE A 211 -20.66 -10.29 1.56
CA PHE A 211 -21.58 -10.48 0.43
C PHE A 211 -22.86 -11.25 0.82
N ARG A 212 -22.94 -11.73 2.05
CA ARG A 212 -24.12 -12.39 2.64
C ARG A 212 -24.91 -11.49 3.58
N LEU A 213 -24.44 -10.25 3.86
CA LEU A 213 -25.10 -9.33 4.78
C LEU A 213 -26.54 -8.99 4.37
N GLY A 214 -26.90 -9.08 3.10
CA GLY A 214 -28.27 -8.94 2.64
C GLY A 214 -29.28 -9.85 3.35
N LYS A 215 -28.85 -11.03 3.82
CA LYS A 215 -29.65 -11.96 4.62
C LYS A 215 -29.96 -11.44 6.03
N ARG A 216 -29.29 -10.39 6.46
CA ARG A 216 -29.45 -9.73 7.78
C ARG A 216 -30.18 -8.40 7.72
N ARG A 217 -30.92 -8.11 6.63
CA ARG A 217 -31.58 -6.82 6.41
C ARG A 217 -32.45 -6.40 7.60
N ASP A 218 -33.25 -7.32 8.13
CA ASP A 218 -34.14 -7.04 9.26
C ASP A 218 -33.34 -6.74 10.55
N ALA A 219 -32.28 -7.51 10.80
CA ALA A 219 -31.40 -7.29 11.95
C ALA A 219 -30.58 -5.98 11.80
N LEU A 220 -30.24 -5.56 10.58
CA LEU A 220 -29.61 -4.24 10.34
C LEU A 220 -30.56 -3.11 10.72
N ALA A 221 -31.86 -3.24 10.47
CA ALA A 221 -32.88 -2.24 10.80
C ALA A 221 -33.09 -2.03 12.31
N GLU A 222 -32.68 -3.00 13.13
CA GLU A 222 -32.72 -2.92 14.59
C GLU A 222 -31.53 -2.18 15.20
N LEU A 223 -30.48 -1.91 14.40
CA LEU A 223 -29.28 -1.21 14.86
C LEU A 223 -29.44 0.30 14.84
N ASP A 224 -28.96 0.97 15.88
CA ASP A 224 -28.91 2.43 15.91
C ASP A 224 -28.05 3.00 14.77
N GLY A 225 -28.61 4.00 14.08
CA GLY A 225 -27.95 4.67 12.95
C GLY A 225 -28.17 3.99 11.59
N TYR A 226 -28.90 2.88 11.52
CA TYR A 226 -29.26 2.21 10.27
C TYR A 226 -30.75 2.42 9.92
N GLY A 227 -31.01 3.49 9.16
CA GLY A 227 -32.34 3.70 8.56
C GLY A 227 -32.47 2.96 7.22
N GLU A 228 -33.70 2.82 6.72
CA GLU A 228 -34.03 2.09 5.48
C GLU A 228 -33.16 2.51 4.27
N VAL A 229 -32.93 3.82 4.10
CA VAL A 229 -32.11 4.36 3.02
C VAL A 229 -30.64 3.95 3.18
N SER A 230 -30.11 4.01 4.40
CA SER A 230 -28.71 3.67 4.66
C SER A 230 -28.46 2.17 4.47
N ILE A 231 -29.41 1.32 4.88
CA ILE A 231 -29.35 -0.13 4.66
C ILE A 231 -29.40 -0.44 3.16
N SER A 232 -30.33 0.18 2.44
CA SER A 232 -30.47 -0.03 1.00
C SER A 232 -29.20 0.38 0.24
N ASN A 233 -28.61 1.53 0.60
CA ASN A 233 -27.35 2.00 0.00
C ASN A 233 -26.19 1.07 0.31
N LEU A 234 -26.04 0.63 1.57
CA LEU A 234 -24.99 -0.31 1.96
C LEU A 234 -25.10 -1.64 1.19
N LEU A 235 -26.30 -2.23 1.14
CA LEU A 235 -26.51 -3.49 0.45
C LEU A 235 -26.30 -3.36 -1.06
N ALA A 236 -26.72 -2.24 -1.66
CA ALA A 236 -26.47 -1.94 -3.06
C ALA A 236 -24.96 -1.74 -3.35
N ALA A 237 -24.23 -1.08 -2.45
CA ALA A 237 -22.79 -0.93 -2.57
C ALA A 237 -22.05 -2.27 -2.47
N ILE A 238 -22.46 -3.16 -1.58
CA ILE A 238 -21.92 -4.53 -1.48
C ILE A 238 -22.19 -5.30 -2.77
N GLU A 239 -23.42 -5.27 -3.27
CA GLU A 239 -23.82 -6.02 -4.47
C GLU A 239 -23.07 -5.52 -5.72
N ALA A 240 -22.86 -4.22 -5.86
CA ALA A 240 -22.09 -3.62 -6.94
C ALA A 240 -20.62 -4.08 -6.97
N ARG A 241 -20.08 -4.56 -5.84
CA ARG A 241 -18.69 -5.04 -5.72
C ARG A 241 -18.55 -6.55 -5.89
N ARG A 242 -19.63 -7.28 -6.22
CA ARG A 242 -19.50 -8.67 -6.69
C ARG A 242 -18.72 -8.75 -8.00
N GLU A 243 -18.82 -7.74 -8.81
CA GLU A 243 -17.96 -7.58 -10.00
C GLU A 243 -16.71 -6.78 -9.61
N ILE A 244 -15.52 -7.36 -9.79
CA ILE A 244 -14.26 -6.75 -9.37
C ILE A 244 -13.12 -7.11 -10.32
N ALA A 245 -12.24 -6.16 -10.61
CA ALA A 245 -11.03 -6.40 -11.37
C ALA A 245 -10.06 -7.33 -10.60
N PHE A 246 -9.42 -8.26 -11.31
CA PHE A 246 -8.60 -9.29 -10.70
C PHE A 246 -7.44 -8.73 -9.85
N GLU A 247 -6.78 -7.67 -10.32
CA GLU A 247 -5.73 -7.00 -9.55
C GLU A 247 -6.24 -6.39 -8.25
N ARG A 248 -7.47 -5.86 -8.22
CA ARG A 248 -8.07 -5.34 -6.98
C ARG A 248 -8.40 -6.48 -6.01
N MET A 249 -8.89 -7.61 -6.53
CA MET A 249 -9.15 -8.81 -5.73
C MET A 249 -7.84 -9.33 -5.11
N ILE A 250 -6.75 -9.47 -5.88
CA ILE A 250 -5.44 -9.89 -5.35
C ILE A 250 -4.95 -8.92 -4.28
N PHE A 251 -5.05 -7.60 -4.53
CA PHE A 251 -4.66 -6.60 -3.54
C PHE A 251 -5.48 -6.70 -2.25
N ALA A 252 -6.79 -6.99 -2.37
CA ALA A 252 -7.71 -7.13 -1.24
C ALA A 252 -7.39 -8.32 -0.34
N LEU A 253 -6.70 -9.36 -0.84
CA LEU A 253 -6.22 -10.47 -0.01
C LEU A 253 -5.22 -10.02 1.05
N GLY A 254 -4.60 -8.84 0.87
CA GLY A 254 -3.72 -8.25 1.87
C GLY A 254 -2.44 -9.02 2.12
N ILE A 255 -2.01 -9.85 1.16
CA ILE A 255 -0.80 -10.66 1.23
C ILE A 255 0.41 -9.74 1.42
N ARG A 256 1.33 -10.17 2.25
CA ARG A 256 2.54 -9.42 2.53
C ARG A 256 3.32 -9.15 1.23
N GLN A 257 3.91 -7.96 1.12
CA GLN A 257 4.64 -7.45 -0.04
C GLN A 257 3.80 -7.27 -1.32
N VAL A 258 2.56 -7.75 -1.35
CA VAL A 258 1.66 -7.57 -2.48
C VAL A 258 0.92 -6.23 -2.36
N GLY A 259 1.53 -5.16 -2.90
CA GLY A 259 0.90 -3.86 -3.10
C GLY A 259 0.11 -3.80 -4.40
N GLN A 260 -0.53 -2.65 -4.71
CA GLN A 260 -1.34 -2.48 -5.93
C GLN A 260 -0.57 -2.78 -7.23
N ALA A 261 0.68 -2.29 -7.34
CA ALA A 261 1.49 -2.54 -8.52
C ALA A 261 1.82 -4.03 -8.69
N MET A 262 2.17 -4.71 -7.57
CA MET A 262 2.44 -6.13 -7.57
C MET A 262 1.18 -6.96 -7.87
N ALA A 263 0.05 -6.59 -7.29
CA ALA A 263 -1.24 -7.25 -7.58
C ALA A 263 -1.60 -7.18 -9.07
N ARG A 264 -1.29 -6.04 -9.74
CA ARG A 264 -1.46 -5.93 -11.19
C ARG A 264 -0.52 -6.85 -11.97
N LEU A 265 0.77 -6.94 -11.58
CA LEU A 265 1.71 -7.85 -12.23
C LEU A 265 1.28 -9.32 -12.08
N LEU A 266 0.84 -9.71 -10.87
CA LEU A 266 0.32 -11.05 -10.61
C LEU A 266 -0.98 -11.33 -11.39
N ALA A 267 -1.88 -10.34 -11.49
CA ALA A 267 -3.10 -10.50 -12.28
C ALA A 267 -2.79 -10.73 -13.77
N LEU A 268 -1.85 -9.97 -14.33
CA LEU A 268 -1.39 -10.14 -15.73
C LEU A 268 -0.68 -11.50 -15.96
N HIS A 269 0.03 -12.00 -14.93
CA HIS A 269 0.72 -13.28 -14.98
C HIS A 269 -0.25 -14.46 -14.96
N PHE A 270 -1.16 -14.50 -13.99
CA PHE A 270 -2.10 -15.61 -13.80
C PHE A 270 -3.33 -15.55 -14.71
N ASP A 271 -3.66 -14.36 -15.24
CA ASP A 271 -4.80 -14.07 -16.11
C ASP A 271 -6.17 -14.17 -15.41
N ASN A 272 -6.38 -15.15 -14.56
CA ASN A 272 -7.65 -15.37 -13.86
C ASN A 272 -7.44 -16.06 -12.49
N PRO A 273 -8.44 -15.96 -11.58
CA PRO A 273 -8.35 -16.58 -10.25
C PRO A 273 -8.16 -18.09 -10.28
N GLY A 274 -8.75 -18.80 -11.24
CA GLY A 274 -8.65 -20.25 -11.35
C GLY A 274 -7.21 -20.70 -11.62
N ALA A 275 -6.52 -20.04 -12.54
CA ALA A 275 -5.11 -20.30 -12.84
C ALA A 275 -4.21 -20.00 -11.61
N MET A 276 -4.48 -18.89 -10.92
CA MET A 276 -3.75 -18.54 -9.68
C MET A 276 -3.96 -19.60 -8.60
N MET A 277 -5.19 -20.02 -8.33
CA MET A 277 -5.51 -21.04 -7.33
C MET A 277 -4.92 -22.39 -7.66
N ALA A 278 -4.83 -22.75 -8.94
CA ALA A 278 -4.19 -24.00 -9.39
C ALA A 278 -2.66 -23.95 -9.23
N ALA A 279 -2.02 -22.87 -9.65
CA ALA A 279 -0.57 -22.72 -9.51
C ALA A 279 -0.10 -22.69 -8.04
N LEU A 280 -0.95 -22.18 -7.13
CA LEU A 280 -0.67 -22.06 -5.69
C LEU A 280 -1.37 -23.17 -4.88
N ALA A 281 -1.74 -24.28 -5.51
CA ALA A 281 -2.36 -25.42 -4.83
C ALA A 281 -1.33 -26.18 -3.96
N PRO A 282 -1.76 -26.83 -2.87
CA PRO A 282 -0.85 -27.58 -1.99
C PRO A 282 -0.11 -28.74 -2.68
N ASP A 283 -0.68 -29.26 -3.75
CA ASP A 283 -0.14 -30.36 -4.58
C ASP A 283 0.60 -29.83 -5.83
N ALA A 284 0.70 -28.52 -6.01
CA ALA A 284 1.48 -27.93 -7.09
C ALA A 284 2.99 -28.08 -6.85
N ASP A 285 3.77 -28.05 -7.92
CA ASP A 285 5.23 -27.98 -7.84
C ASP A 285 5.65 -26.59 -7.33
N ILE A 286 5.86 -26.48 -6.03
CA ILE A 286 6.17 -25.22 -5.34
C ILE A 286 7.48 -24.61 -5.84
N GLU A 287 8.51 -25.45 -6.14
CA GLU A 287 9.80 -24.95 -6.62
C GLU A 287 9.65 -24.35 -8.02
N ALA A 288 8.92 -25.02 -8.90
CA ALA A 288 8.60 -24.51 -10.24
C ALA A 288 7.73 -23.23 -10.15
N THR A 289 6.75 -23.19 -9.26
CA THR A 289 5.89 -22.00 -9.05
C THR A 289 6.72 -20.81 -8.54
N ILE A 290 7.60 -21.01 -7.59
CA ILE A 290 8.49 -19.94 -7.08
C ILE A 290 9.42 -19.45 -8.21
N ALA A 291 10.02 -20.36 -8.99
CA ALA A 291 10.88 -19.99 -10.10
C ALA A 291 10.13 -19.16 -11.17
N ASP A 292 8.89 -19.54 -11.48
CA ASP A 292 8.04 -18.83 -12.43
C ASP A 292 7.65 -17.43 -11.90
N LEU A 293 7.31 -17.32 -10.62
CA LEU A 293 7.02 -16.04 -9.96
C LEU A 293 8.24 -15.10 -9.99
N ILE A 294 9.43 -15.60 -9.67
CA ILE A 294 10.68 -14.81 -9.69
C ILE A 294 11.04 -14.34 -11.10
N ALA A 295 10.58 -15.04 -12.14
CA ALA A 295 10.76 -14.59 -13.53
C ALA A 295 9.97 -13.32 -13.86
N ILE A 296 8.97 -12.96 -13.07
CA ILE A 296 8.23 -11.69 -13.18
C ILE A 296 9.13 -10.55 -12.71
N ASP A 297 9.27 -9.48 -13.52
CA ASP A 297 10.05 -8.31 -13.15
C ASP A 297 9.53 -7.70 -11.81
N GLN A 298 10.44 -7.34 -10.91
CA GLN A 298 10.18 -6.82 -9.56
C GLN A 298 9.65 -7.84 -8.54
N VAL A 299 9.52 -9.12 -8.88
CA VAL A 299 9.23 -10.20 -7.94
C VAL A 299 10.54 -10.81 -7.44
N GLY A 300 10.78 -10.74 -6.14
CA GLY A 300 11.92 -11.38 -5.48
C GLY A 300 11.52 -12.62 -4.69
N ASP A 301 12.52 -13.42 -4.29
CA ASP A 301 12.34 -14.67 -3.52
C ASP A 301 11.43 -14.52 -2.31
N SER A 302 11.60 -13.44 -1.53
CA SER A 302 10.83 -13.18 -0.31
C SER A 302 9.34 -12.95 -0.61
N MET A 303 9.00 -12.25 -1.70
CA MET A 303 7.61 -12.01 -2.09
C MET A 303 6.97 -13.30 -2.64
N ALA A 304 7.68 -14.06 -3.47
CA ALA A 304 7.21 -15.34 -3.98
C ALA A 304 6.93 -16.31 -2.82
N ALA A 305 7.83 -16.37 -1.83
CA ALA A 305 7.64 -17.18 -0.62
C ALA A 305 6.44 -16.72 0.22
N ASP A 306 6.23 -15.40 0.39
CA ASP A 306 5.07 -14.88 1.11
C ASP A 306 3.75 -15.23 0.39
N LEU A 307 3.72 -15.16 -0.96
CA LEU A 307 2.54 -15.52 -1.75
C LEU A 307 2.21 -17.01 -1.63
N VAL A 308 3.20 -17.88 -1.85
CA VAL A 308 3.05 -19.33 -1.73
C VAL A 308 2.66 -19.71 -0.30
N GLY A 309 3.33 -19.15 0.72
CA GLY A 309 3.01 -19.39 2.13
C GLY A 309 1.60 -18.98 2.53
N PHE A 310 1.07 -17.90 1.94
CA PHE A 310 -0.32 -17.49 2.19
C PHE A 310 -1.32 -18.56 1.72
N PHE A 311 -1.12 -19.13 0.53
CA PHE A 311 -2.01 -20.16 -0.03
C PHE A 311 -1.73 -21.58 0.48
N ALA A 312 -0.56 -21.85 1.03
CA ALA A 312 -0.25 -23.08 1.73
C ALA A 312 -1.03 -23.23 3.06
N ASN A 313 -1.49 -22.11 3.64
CA ASN A 313 -2.36 -22.13 4.81
C ASN A 313 -3.81 -22.47 4.40
N GLU A 314 -4.34 -23.59 4.90
CA GLU A 314 -5.67 -24.09 4.55
C GLU A 314 -6.80 -23.11 4.89
N THR A 315 -6.71 -22.42 6.02
CA THR A 315 -7.69 -21.41 6.44
C THR A 315 -7.75 -20.22 5.48
N ASN A 316 -6.59 -19.74 5.07
CA ASN A 316 -6.50 -18.65 4.09
C ASN A 316 -7.07 -19.08 2.74
N ARG A 317 -6.65 -20.26 2.26
CA ARG A 317 -7.10 -20.83 0.99
C ARG A 317 -8.62 -20.99 0.94
N ALA A 318 -9.18 -21.63 1.97
CA ALA A 318 -10.63 -21.82 2.09
C ALA A 318 -11.40 -20.50 2.14
N ALA A 319 -10.84 -19.47 2.80
CA ALA A 319 -11.44 -18.15 2.85
C ALA A 319 -11.44 -17.46 1.48
N VAL A 320 -10.39 -17.64 0.68
CA VAL A 320 -10.31 -17.13 -0.69
C VAL A 320 -11.27 -17.87 -1.61
N GLU A 321 -11.35 -19.19 -1.52
CA GLU A 321 -12.29 -20.03 -2.31
C GLU A 321 -13.75 -19.62 -2.03
N ASP A 322 -14.12 -19.45 -0.77
CA ASP A 322 -15.47 -19.00 -0.37
C ASP A 322 -15.75 -17.56 -0.87
N LEU A 323 -14.74 -16.68 -0.83
CA LEU A 323 -14.86 -15.32 -1.37
C LEU A 323 -15.08 -15.37 -2.89
N LEU A 324 -14.27 -16.12 -3.62
CA LEU A 324 -14.39 -16.26 -5.09
C LEU A 324 -15.75 -16.80 -5.51
N ALA A 325 -16.36 -17.66 -4.71
CA ALA A 325 -17.74 -18.16 -4.96
C ALA A 325 -18.82 -17.05 -4.86
N GLN A 326 -18.50 -15.89 -4.30
CA GLN A 326 -19.41 -14.72 -4.21
C GLN A 326 -19.17 -13.70 -5.33
N LEU A 327 -18.12 -13.85 -6.13
CA LEU A 327 -17.61 -12.79 -7.02
C LEU A 327 -17.69 -13.19 -8.51
N SER A 328 -17.82 -12.17 -9.34
CA SER A 328 -17.52 -12.20 -10.78
C SER A 328 -16.21 -11.43 -10.98
N VAL A 329 -15.10 -12.14 -11.13
CA VAL A 329 -13.79 -11.50 -11.25
C VAL A 329 -13.52 -11.19 -12.73
N ILE A 330 -13.28 -9.90 -13.03
CA ILE A 330 -12.96 -9.42 -14.36
C ILE A 330 -11.45 -9.64 -14.60
N PRO A 331 -11.08 -10.33 -15.70
CA PRO A 331 -9.68 -10.48 -16.09
C PRO A 331 -8.97 -9.13 -16.24
N PRO A 332 -7.64 -9.08 -16.09
CA PRO A 332 -6.89 -7.84 -16.26
C PRO A 332 -6.95 -7.38 -17.72
N GLU A 333 -7.10 -6.07 -17.90
CA GLU A 333 -6.93 -5.48 -19.23
C GLU A 333 -5.47 -5.65 -19.66
N ARG A 334 -5.25 -6.48 -20.67
CA ARG A 334 -3.96 -6.56 -21.35
C ARG A 334 -3.82 -5.39 -22.31
N PRO A 335 -2.64 -4.79 -22.40
CA PRO A 335 -2.35 -3.87 -23.48
C PRO A 335 -2.68 -4.56 -24.81
N SER A 336 -3.26 -3.83 -25.76
CA SER A 336 -3.63 -4.37 -27.08
C SER A 336 -2.48 -5.15 -27.70
N GLU A 337 -2.67 -6.43 -28.00
CA GLU A 337 -1.70 -7.23 -28.76
C GLU A 337 -1.54 -6.72 -30.19
N ASP A 338 -2.48 -5.91 -30.66
CA ASP A 338 -2.48 -5.30 -31.98
C ASP A 338 -1.54 -4.09 -32.12
N SER A 339 -0.94 -3.62 -31.00
CA SER A 339 0.02 -2.53 -31.08
C SER A 339 1.33 -2.99 -31.74
N PRO A 340 1.89 -2.23 -32.70
CA PRO A 340 3.18 -2.53 -33.33
C PRO A 340 4.35 -2.68 -32.35
N VAL A 341 4.18 -2.17 -31.14
CA VAL A 341 5.19 -2.21 -30.07
C VAL A 341 4.89 -3.25 -29.00
N SER A 342 3.79 -3.97 -29.08
CA SER A 342 3.43 -5.01 -28.12
C SER A 342 4.48 -6.12 -28.08
N GLY A 343 4.89 -6.51 -26.86
CA GLY A 343 5.95 -7.50 -26.63
C GLY A 343 7.37 -7.02 -26.96
N LYS A 344 7.55 -5.82 -27.52
CA LYS A 344 8.86 -5.27 -27.89
C LYS A 344 9.58 -4.62 -26.70
N THR A 345 10.89 -4.79 -26.62
CA THR A 345 11.72 -4.12 -25.64
C THR A 345 12.24 -2.79 -26.19
N ILE A 346 11.84 -1.69 -25.57
CA ILE A 346 12.15 -0.33 -26.00
C ILE A 346 13.04 0.36 -24.97
N VAL A 347 14.02 1.12 -25.47
CA VAL A 347 14.87 2.00 -24.65
C VAL A 347 14.72 3.43 -25.13
N PHE A 348 14.47 4.35 -24.22
CA PHE A 348 14.44 5.81 -24.53
C PHE A 348 15.74 6.47 -24.12
N THR A 349 16.29 7.33 -24.99
CA THR A 349 17.52 8.08 -24.73
C THR A 349 17.47 9.49 -25.32
N GLY A 350 18.32 10.39 -24.82
CA GLY A 350 18.30 11.78 -25.28
C GLY A 350 17.14 12.58 -24.68
N THR A 351 16.93 13.79 -25.17
CA THR A 351 15.81 14.67 -24.82
C THR A 351 14.76 14.57 -25.91
N LEU A 352 13.60 14.04 -25.58
CA LEU A 352 12.45 13.99 -26.47
C LEU A 352 11.83 15.39 -26.55
N SER A 353 11.34 15.76 -27.71
CA SER A 353 10.80 17.10 -28.00
C SER A 353 9.32 17.23 -27.65
N GLY A 354 8.54 16.18 -27.90
CA GLY A 354 7.09 16.15 -27.71
C GLY A 354 6.65 15.73 -26.32
N MET A 355 7.46 14.95 -25.60
CA MET A 355 7.10 14.41 -24.28
C MET A 355 8.31 14.12 -23.40
N SER A 356 8.08 13.97 -22.11
CA SER A 356 9.11 13.50 -21.18
C SER A 356 9.41 12.01 -21.38
N ARG A 357 10.62 11.55 -20.96
CA ARG A 357 10.93 10.11 -20.98
C ARG A 357 9.95 9.27 -20.13
N ALA A 358 9.43 9.85 -19.06
CA ALA A 358 8.46 9.15 -18.20
C ALA A 358 7.12 8.99 -18.91
N GLU A 359 6.69 9.98 -19.67
CA GLU A 359 5.49 9.88 -20.54
C GLU A 359 5.68 8.86 -21.64
N ALA A 360 6.83 8.92 -22.34
CA ALA A 360 7.18 7.98 -23.40
C ALA A 360 7.19 6.54 -22.87
N LYS A 361 7.79 6.33 -21.69
CA LYS A 361 7.78 5.04 -21.00
C LYS A 361 6.35 4.58 -20.70
N ALA A 362 5.55 5.42 -20.04
CA ALA A 362 4.18 5.07 -19.66
C ALA A 362 3.30 4.76 -20.89
N ARG A 363 3.50 5.51 -21.99
CA ARG A 363 2.77 5.28 -23.24
C ARG A 363 3.18 3.97 -23.91
N ALA A 364 4.49 3.68 -23.97
CA ALA A 364 4.98 2.41 -24.51
C ALA A 364 4.51 1.20 -23.68
N GLU A 365 4.57 1.29 -22.35
CA GLU A 365 4.08 0.24 -21.44
C GLU A 365 2.55 0.05 -21.57
N GLY A 366 1.81 1.14 -21.73
CA GLY A 366 0.35 1.10 -22.00
C GLY A 366 -0.02 0.42 -23.32
N LEU A 367 0.91 0.38 -24.27
CA LEU A 367 0.78 -0.29 -25.57
C LEU A 367 1.42 -1.70 -25.59
N GLY A 368 1.77 -2.25 -24.42
CA GLY A 368 2.31 -3.60 -24.30
C GLY A 368 3.82 -3.73 -24.53
N ALA A 369 4.55 -2.63 -24.68
CA ALA A 369 6.00 -2.68 -24.80
C ALA A 369 6.67 -2.83 -23.43
N LYS A 370 7.83 -3.50 -23.40
CA LYS A 370 8.72 -3.57 -22.24
C LYS A 370 9.75 -2.44 -22.32
N VAL A 371 9.77 -1.54 -21.33
CA VAL A 371 10.71 -0.42 -21.34
C VAL A 371 11.91 -0.69 -20.44
N SER A 372 13.11 -0.70 -21.03
CA SER A 372 14.37 -0.93 -20.33
C SER A 372 15.19 0.35 -20.14
N GLY A 373 15.92 0.44 -19.04
CA GLY A 373 16.85 1.53 -18.77
C GLY A 373 18.17 1.47 -19.52
N SER A 374 18.54 0.29 -20.09
CA SER A 374 19.81 0.06 -20.76
C SER A 374 19.63 -0.71 -22.07
N VAL A 375 20.51 -0.43 -23.04
CA VAL A 375 20.53 -1.12 -24.34
C VAL A 375 21.26 -2.46 -24.20
N SER A 376 20.67 -3.53 -24.71
CA SER A 376 21.23 -4.89 -24.76
C SER A 376 20.86 -5.56 -26.07
N ALA A 377 21.38 -6.76 -26.34
CA ALA A 377 21.01 -7.56 -27.51
C ALA A 377 19.53 -7.99 -27.56
N LYS A 378 18.81 -7.84 -26.41
CA LYS A 378 17.36 -8.08 -26.29
C LYS A 378 16.51 -6.83 -26.54
N THR A 379 17.14 -5.68 -26.87
CA THR A 379 16.42 -4.44 -27.18
C THR A 379 15.96 -4.44 -28.63
N ASP A 380 14.69 -4.28 -28.88
CA ASP A 380 14.13 -4.20 -30.23
C ASP A 380 14.29 -2.79 -30.83
N TYR A 381 13.95 -1.78 -30.03
CA TYR A 381 14.00 -0.38 -30.47
C TYR A 381 14.71 0.53 -29.49
N LEU A 382 15.53 1.42 -30.00
CA LEU A 382 16.04 2.57 -29.26
C LEU A 382 15.38 3.84 -29.80
N VAL A 383 14.54 4.48 -29.01
CA VAL A 383 13.95 5.78 -29.36
C VAL A 383 14.92 6.88 -28.91
N ALA A 384 15.47 7.61 -29.87
CA ALA A 384 16.50 8.59 -29.67
C ALA A 384 15.99 10.02 -29.89
N GLY A 385 15.93 10.82 -28.82
CA GLY A 385 15.76 12.25 -28.88
C GLY A 385 17.09 13.00 -29.06
N ALA A 386 17.06 14.32 -28.92
CA ALA A 386 18.27 15.13 -28.99
C ALA A 386 19.32 14.70 -27.95
N ASN A 387 20.60 14.70 -28.35
CA ASN A 387 21.74 14.32 -27.49
C ASN A 387 21.69 12.87 -26.96
N ALA A 388 21.36 11.91 -27.81
CA ALA A 388 21.19 10.49 -27.46
C ALA A 388 22.44 9.78 -26.88
N GLY A 389 23.62 10.32 -27.06
CA GLY A 389 24.88 9.95 -26.36
C GLY A 389 25.33 8.50 -26.53
N SER A 390 25.82 7.90 -25.43
CA SER A 390 26.47 6.57 -25.42
C SER A 390 25.49 5.42 -25.72
N LYS A 391 24.21 5.55 -25.43
CA LYS A 391 23.21 4.52 -25.71
C LYS A 391 22.96 4.34 -27.21
N ALA A 392 22.99 5.43 -27.97
CA ALA A 392 22.85 5.36 -29.43
C ALA A 392 24.03 4.64 -30.09
N ARG A 393 25.26 4.89 -29.63
CA ARG A 393 26.45 4.14 -30.07
C ARG A 393 26.32 2.64 -29.76
N LYS A 394 25.94 2.30 -28.54
CA LYS A 394 25.78 0.92 -28.12
C LYS A 394 24.67 0.21 -28.90
N ALA A 395 23.58 0.90 -29.26
CA ALA A 395 22.54 0.37 -30.11
C ALA A 395 23.05 0.03 -31.51
N ALA A 396 23.83 0.92 -32.11
CA ALA A 396 24.48 0.68 -33.41
C ALA A 396 25.44 -0.52 -33.38
N GLU A 397 26.24 -0.64 -32.31
CA GLU A 397 27.16 -1.78 -32.10
C GLU A 397 26.43 -3.11 -31.99
N LEU A 398 25.24 -3.12 -31.40
CA LEU A 398 24.41 -4.31 -31.17
C LEU A 398 23.37 -4.57 -32.29
N GLY A 399 23.33 -3.74 -33.32
CA GLY A 399 22.36 -3.86 -34.43
C GLY A 399 20.91 -3.56 -34.02
N VAL A 400 20.69 -2.82 -32.92
CA VAL A 400 19.38 -2.43 -32.44
C VAL A 400 18.82 -1.32 -33.34
N THR A 401 17.56 -1.45 -33.76
CA THR A 401 16.89 -0.42 -34.58
C THR A 401 16.74 0.88 -33.78
N VAL A 402 17.28 1.97 -34.33
CA VAL A 402 17.17 3.30 -33.74
C VAL A 402 16.06 4.05 -34.44
N LEU A 403 15.07 4.52 -33.68
CA LEU A 403 13.96 5.34 -34.15
C LEU A 403 14.11 6.78 -33.65
N ALA A 404 13.80 7.75 -34.51
CA ALA A 404 13.55 9.11 -34.05
C ALA A 404 12.22 9.17 -33.26
N GLU A 405 12.07 10.22 -32.45
CA GLU A 405 10.82 10.42 -31.70
C GLU A 405 9.58 10.46 -32.59
N GLU A 406 9.67 11.10 -33.75
CA GLU A 406 8.57 11.21 -34.71
C GLU A 406 8.21 9.85 -35.34
N GLU A 407 9.22 9.02 -35.64
CA GLU A 407 9.02 7.68 -36.19
C GLU A 407 8.34 6.76 -35.18
N TRP A 408 8.76 6.87 -33.90
CA TRP A 408 8.13 6.12 -32.82
C TRP A 408 6.69 6.59 -32.58
N LEU A 409 6.43 7.91 -32.60
CA LEU A 409 5.08 8.45 -32.47
C LEU A 409 4.17 8.00 -33.62
N ALA A 410 4.66 7.99 -34.85
CA ALA A 410 3.91 7.48 -35.99
C ALA A 410 3.58 5.99 -35.82
N MET A 411 4.55 5.19 -35.37
CA MET A 411 4.37 3.75 -35.13
C MET A 411 3.30 3.42 -34.10
N ILE A 412 3.09 4.28 -33.10
CA ILE A 412 2.13 4.05 -32.02
C ILE A 412 0.81 4.82 -32.19
N SER A 413 0.63 5.52 -33.29
CA SER A 413 -0.60 6.31 -33.57
C SER A 413 -1.59 5.58 -34.46
N ASP A 414 -1.17 4.47 -35.07
CA ASP A 414 -2.01 3.52 -35.84
C ASP A 414 -2.53 2.42 -34.92
#